data_950a91625657318e9f967c9549ff25da
#
_entry.id   950a91625657318e9f967c9549ff25da
#
_cell.length_a   1.000
_cell.length_b   1.000
_cell.length_c   1.000
_cell.angle_alpha   90.00
_cell.angle_beta   90.00
_cell.angle_gamma   90.00
#
_symmetry.space_group_name_H-M   'P 1'
#
loop_
_entity.id
_entity.type
_entity.pdbx_description
1 polymer ?
#
loop_
_entity_poly.entity_id
_entity_poly.type
_entity_poly.pdbx_seq_one_letter_code
_entity_poly.pdbx_strand_id
1 'polypeptide(L)'
;MQDDTYFEEILNKYRADPYDYIDILTAHTGLIRFSVNDNESVAGPSGEWHHIAGSLLYELERERNRKKVFSASNGVIASLEKHFEGKFVEAGEKLMTIRHPLKKREIIDSILRHVLSIFPAPERAKYFFCLDIQSKIEKYGQRAVSIKPGDELFTMSLMKRDTPIYYEGEPGIIHSVYFSSGDNIDQGTAMIGVCPQDKLSMIQKIIERVKAEWN
;
A
#
# COMPACT_ATOMS: atom_id res chain seq x y z
N MET A 1 20.39 -4.55 -19.90
CA MET A 1 19.56 -5.05 -21.02
C MET A 1 18.30 -5.79 -20.55
N GLN A 2 18.37 -6.77 -19.64
CA GLN A 2 17.16 -7.45 -19.14
C GLN A 2 16.25 -6.53 -18.31
N ASP A 3 16.81 -5.65 -17.48
CA ASP A 3 16.06 -4.72 -16.64
C ASP A 3 15.32 -3.64 -17.46
N ASP A 4 15.90 -3.11 -18.53
CA ASP A 4 15.26 -2.10 -19.38
C ASP A 4 14.01 -2.64 -20.09
N THR A 5 14.05 -3.88 -20.57
CA THR A 5 12.91 -4.54 -21.21
C THR A 5 11.77 -4.75 -20.24
N TYR A 6 12.06 -5.17 -19.01
CA TYR A 6 11.09 -5.38 -17.97
C TYR A 6 10.35 -4.08 -17.57
N PHE A 7 11.09 -2.95 -17.53
CA PHE A 7 10.47 -1.65 -17.22
C PHE A 7 9.58 -1.14 -18.34
N GLU A 8 9.98 -1.33 -19.59
CA GLU A 8 9.13 -1.00 -20.73
C GLU A 8 7.82 -1.79 -20.70
N GLU A 9 7.86 -3.06 -20.33
CA GLU A 9 6.65 -3.87 -20.17
C GLU A 9 5.72 -3.34 -19.08
N ILE A 10 6.25 -2.96 -17.90
CA ILE A 10 5.48 -2.37 -16.83
C ILE A 10 4.88 -1.02 -17.24
N LEU A 11 5.68 -0.14 -17.85
CA LEU A 11 5.20 1.15 -18.34
C LEU A 11 4.11 0.98 -19.40
N ASN A 12 4.28 0.05 -20.32
CA ASN A 12 3.29 -0.24 -21.35
C ASN A 12 1.99 -0.80 -20.75
N LYS A 13 2.07 -1.60 -19.69
CA LYS A 13 0.89 -2.05 -18.94
C LYS A 13 0.10 -0.87 -18.39
N TYR A 14 0.76 0.10 -17.73
CA TYR A 14 0.09 1.28 -17.18
C TYR A 14 -0.39 2.27 -18.24
N ARG A 15 0.26 2.31 -19.42
CA ARG A 15 -0.24 3.09 -20.58
C ARG A 15 -1.50 2.49 -21.17
N ALA A 16 -1.57 1.16 -21.23
CA ALA A 16 -2.73 0.45 -21.77
C ALA A 16 -3.93 0.48 -20.81
N ASP A 17 -3.68 0.36 -19.50
CA ASP A 17 -4.70 0.33 -18.45
C ASP A 17 -4.23 1.09 -17.20
N PRO A 18 -4.47 2.42 -17.13
CA PRO A 18 -4.04 3.26 -16.01
C PRO A 18 -4.97 3.15 -14.80
N TYR A 19 -5.48 1.97 -14.53
CA TYR A 19 -6.39 1.70 -13.42
C TYR A 19 -5.85 0.61 -12.49
N ASP A 20 -6.24 0.70 -11.22
CA ASP A 20 -6.14 -0.38 -10.25
C ASP A 20 -7.55 -0.94 -9.96
N TYR A 21 -7.64 -2.26 -9.89
CA TYR A 21 -8.90 -2.97 -9.65
C TYR A 21 -8.90 -3.51 -8.22
N ILE A 22 -9.59 -2.79 -7.34
CA ILE A 22 -9.60 -3.06 -5.90
C ILE A 22 -10.82 -3.91 -5.58
N ASP A 23 -10.58 -5.16 -5.20
CA ASP A 23 -11.64 -6.07 -4.75
C ASP A 23 -12.03 -5.76 -3.30
N ILE A 24 -13.32 -5.53 -3.09
CA ILE A 24 -13.90 -5.31 -1.77
C ILE A 24 -14.47 -6.63 -1.26
N LEU A 25 -13.80 -7.16 -0.25
CA LEU A 25 -14.19 -8.40 0.41
C LEU A 25 -14.95 -8.11 1.71
N THR A 26 -15.82 -9.02 2.12
CA THR A 26 -16.46 -8.93 3.44
C THR A 26 -15.44 -9.19 4.54
N ALA A 27 -15.36 -8.29 5.52
CA ALA A 27 -14.50 -8.50 6.69
C ALA A 27 -15.10 -9.53 7.69
N HIS A 28 -16.42 -9.71 7.67
CA HIS A 28 -17.16 -10.56 8.60
C HIS A 28 -18.36 -11.20 7.92
N THR A 29 -18.81 -12.30 8.46
CA THR A 29 -20.06 -12.98 8.09
C THR A 29 -21.28 -12.13 8.52
N GLY A 30 -22.27 -11.99 7.65
CA GLY A 30 -23.50 -11.24 7.94
C GLY A 30 -24.40 -11.03 6.74
N LEU A 31 -25.53 -10.36 6.94
CA LEU A 31 -26.47 -9.99 5.89
C LEU A 31 -26.00 -8.69 5.22
N ILE A 32 -25.90 -8.70 3.89
CA ILE A 32 -25.43 -7.57 3.09
C ILE A 32 -26.58 -6.75 2.53
N ARG A 33 -26.43 -5.43 2.57
CA ARG A 33 -27.26 -4.47 1.84
C ARG A 33 -26.36 -3.48 1.13
N PHE A 34 -26.41 -3.46 -0.20
CA PHE A 34 -25.61 -2.53 -0.99
C PHE A 34 -26.19 -1.12 -0.92
N SER A 35 -25.29 -0.13 -0.94
CA SER A 35 -25.63 1.31 -1.00
C SER A 35 -25.16 1.95 -2.30
N VAL A 36 -24.57 1.18 -3.19
CA VAL A 36 -24.04 1.60 -4.51
C VAL A 36 -24.55 0.69 -5.62
N ASN A 37 -24.42 1.16 -6.85
CA ASN A 37 -24.79 0.42 -8.07
C ASN A 37 -23.58 0.23 -8.99
N ASP A 38 -23.72 -0.65 -10.01
CA ASP A 38 -22.71 -0.77 -11.07
C ASP A 38 -22.51 0.57 -11.77
N ASN A 39 -21.26 0.87 -12.13
CA ASN A 39 -20.83 2.12 -12.77
C ASN A 39 -21.04 3.38 -11.93
N GLU A 40 -21.40 3.27 -10.67
CA GLU A 40 -21.50 4.40 -9.77
C GLU A 40 -20.12 4.90 -9.34
N SER A 41 -19.93 6.22 -9.30
CA SER A 41 -18.70 6.85 -8.82
C SER A 41 -18.67 6.85 -7.31
N VAL A 42 -17.54 6.46 -6.72
CA VAL A 42 -17.31 6.45 -5.29
C VAL A 42 -16.08 7.28 -4.93
N ALA A 43 -16.14 7.94 -3.79
CA ALA A 43 -15.06 8.74 -3.24
C ALA A 43 -14.45 8.03 -2.02
N GLY A 44 -13.14 8.10 -1.90
CA GLY A 44 -12.43 7.73 -0.68
C GLY A 44 -12.54 8.79 0.42
N PRO A 45 -11.92 8.57 1.58
CA PRO A 45 -11.89 9.54 2.67
C PRO A 45 -11.27 10.86 2.22
N SER A 46 -11.78 11.98 2.73
CA SER A 46 -11.34 13.32 2.37
C SER A 46 -11.30 14.25 3.59
N GLY A 47 -10.89 15.50 3.36
CA GLY A 47 -10.72 16.48 4.41
C GLY A 47 -9.38 16.35 5.14
N GLU A 48 -9.09 17.32 5.98
CA GLU A 48 -7.90 17.33 6.83
C GLU A 48 -7.96 16.12 7.78
N TRP A 49 -6.88 15.31 7.84
CA TRP A 49 -6.84 14.06 8.63
C TRP A 49 -7.87 12.99 8.22
N HIS A 50 -8.39 13.03 6.97
CA HIS A 50 -9.39 12.07 6.47
C HIS A 50 -10.65 11.95 7.35
N HIS A 51 -11.05 13.04 8.00
CA HIS A 51 -12.20 13.05 8.91
C HIS A 51 -13.56 12.90 8.19
N ILE A 52 -13.62 13.13 6.86
CA ILE A 52 -14.80 12.88 6.05
C ILE A 52 -14.70 11.46 5.51
N ALA A 53 -15.59 10.59 5.94
CA ALA A 53 -15.65 9.21 5.44
C ALA A 53 -15.92 9.19 3.93
N GLY A 54 -15.42 8.15 3.25
CA GLY A 54 -15.70 7.92 1.84
C GLY A 54 -17.17 7.58 1.58
N SER A 55 -17.49 7.26 0.33
CA SER A 55 -18.83 6.81 -0.07
C SER A 55 -19.21 5.52 0.66
N LEU A 56 -20.44 5.45 1.17
CA LEU A 56 -20.99 4.24 1.77
C LEU A 56 -21.14 3.17 0.68
N LEU A 57 -20.47 2.04 0.82
CA LEU A 57 -20.52 0.92 -0.14
C LEU A 57 -21.63 -0.07 0.20
N TYR A 58 -21.66 -0.51 1.45
CA TYR A 58 -22.65 -1.46 1.92
C TYR A 58 -22.82 -1.40 3.43
N GLU A 59 -23.93 -1.95 3.92
CA GLU A 59 -24.17 -2.24 5.31
C GLU A 59 -24.10 -3.76 5.54
N LEU A 60 -23.42 -4.16 6.60
CA LEU A 60 -23.35 -5.54 7.06
C LEU A 60 -24.09 -5.66 8.37
N GLU A 61 -25.13 -6.49 8.41
CA GLU A 61 -25.92 -6.76 9.60
C GLU A 61 -25.56 -8.12 10.21
N ARG A 62 -25.12 -8.11 11.47
CA ARG A 62 -24.84 -9.30 12.25
C ARG A 62 -25.50 -9.15 13.63
N GLU A 63 -26.31 -10.13 14.04
CA GLU A 63 -26.94 -10.15 15.38
C GLU A 63 -27.66 -8.83 15.71
N ARG A 64 -28.40 -8.26 14.73
CA ARG A 64 -29.08 -6.95 14.81
C ARG A 64 -28.15 -5.73 14.91
N ASN A 65 -26.83 -5.93 14.85
CA ASN A 65 -25.88 -4.83 14.78
C ASN A 65 -25.54 -4.54 13.31
N ARG A 66 -25.71 -3.28 12.88
CA ARG A 66 -25.40 -2.84 11.52
C ARG A 66 -24.08 -2.06 11.51
N LYS A 67 -23.15 -2.53 10.70
CA LYS A 67 -21.88 -1.87 10.45
C LYS A 67 -21.88 -1.31 9.03
N LYS A 68 -21.62 -0.01 8.91
CA LYS A 68 -21.42 0.67 7.63
C LYS A 68 -20.01 0.48 7.14
N VAL A 69 -19.84 0.15 5.87
CA VAL A 69 -18.53 0.02 5.22
C VAL A 69 -18.42 1.06 4.12
N PHE A 70 -17.36 1.85 4.20
CA PHE A 70 -17.13 2.99 3.32
C PHE A 70 -15.96 2.71 2.40
N SER A 71 -15.97 3.36 1.23
CA SER A 71 -14.86 3.27 0.29
C SER A 71 -13.60 3.89 0.88
N ALA A 72 -12.47 3.18 0.73
CA ALA A 72 -11.14 3.68 1.07
C ALA A 72 -10.47 4.40 -0.10
N SER A 73 -11.04 4.30 -1.33
CA SER A 73 -10.45 4.81 -2.56
C SER A 73 -11.47 5.54 -3.43
N ASN A 74 -11.01 6.50 -4.23
CA ASN A 74 -11.82 7.07 -5.29
C ASN A 74 -11.89 6.09 -6.47
N GLY A 75 -13.00 6.07 -7.18
CA GLY A 75 -13.11 5.22 -8.36
C GLY A 75 -14.54 5.07 -8.87
N VAL A 76 -14.74 4.02 -9.65
CA VAL A 76 -16.05 3.64 -10.19
C VAL A 76 -16.27 2.15 -9.88
N ILE A 77 -17.48 1.78 -9.49
CA ILE A 77 -17.84 0.38 -9.27
C ILE A 77 -17.80 -0.34 -10.63
N ALA A 78 -16.76 -1.16 -10.84
CA ALA A 78 -16.57 -1.90 -12.09
C ALA A 78 -17.44 -3.16 -12.15
N SER A 79 -17.67 -3.81 -11.01
CA SER A 79 -18.58 -4.93 -10.88
C SER A 79 -19.19 -4.98 -9.48
N LEU A 80 -20.46 -5.36 -9.40
CA LEU A 80 -21.20 -5.55 -8.16
C LEU A 80 -21.86 -6.93 -8.15
N GLU A 81 -21.58 -7.73 -7.12
CA GLU A 81 -22.17 -9.05 -6.94
C GLU A 81 -23.60 -8.96 -6.40
N LYS A 82 -24.52 -8.46 -7.23
CA LYS A 82 -25.93 -8.19 -6.88
C LYS A 82 -26.68 -9.37 -6.31
N HIS A 83 -26.21 -10.58 -6.60
CA HIS A 83 -26.85 -11.80 -6.09
C HIS A 83 -26.73 -11.92 -4.56
N PHE A 84 -25.85 -11.15 -3.91
CA PHE A 84 -25.73 -11.08 -2.45
C PHE A 84 -26.66 -10.07 -1.79
N GLU A 85 -27.37 -9.22 -2.56
CA GLU A 85 -28.30 -8.24 -1.98
C GLU A 85 -29.35 -8.92 -1.10
N GLY A 86 -29.44 -8.45 0.15
CA GLY A 86 -30.36 -8.99 1.16
C GLY A 86 -30.07 -10.42 1.60
N LYS A 87 -28.88 -10.98 1.26
CA LYS A 87 -28.49 -12.34 1.66
C LYS A 87 -27.38 -12.34 2.70
N PHE A 88 -27.28 -13.47 3.36
CA PHE A 88 -26.22 -13.75 4.31
C PHE A 88 -24.99 -14.25 3.54
N VAL A 89 -23.82 -13.64 3.84
CA VAL A 89 -22.54 -13.97 3.19
C VAL A 89 -21.51 -14.35 4.24
N GLU A 90 -20.51 -15.13 3.83
CA GLU A 90 -19.38 -15.49 4.67
C GLU A 90 -18.28 -14.42 4.62
N ALA A 91 -17.41 -14.40 5.63
CA ALA A 91 -16.23 -13.53 5.63
C ALA A 91 -15.29 -13.93 4.49
N GLY A 92 -14.74 -12.93 3.80
CA GLY A 92 -13.85 -13.14 2.65
C GLY A 92 -14.55 -13.20 1.30
N GLU A 93 -15.89 -13.21 1.24
CA GLU A 93 -16.62 -13.15 -0.02
C GLU A 93 -16.38 -11.80 -0.72
N LYS A 94 -16.15 -11.85 -2.04
CA LYS A 94 -15.99 -10.66 -2.87
C LYS A 94 -17.36 -10.08 -3.18
N LEU A 95 -17.56 -8.81 -2.83
CA LEU A 95 -18.83 -8.12 -3.02
C LEU A 95 -18.85 -7.23 -4.26
N MET A 96 -17.74 -6.58 -4.55
CA MET A 96 -17.60 -5.66 -5.67
C MET A 96 -16.15 -5.42 -6.02
N THR A 97 -15.91 -4.84 -7.20
CA THR A 97 -14.60 -4.32 -7.62
C THR A 97 -14.71 -2.84 -7.88
N ILE A 98 -13.81 -2.05 -7.32
CA ILE A 98 -13.66 -0.62 -7.61
C ILE A 98 -12.53 -0.45 -8.61
N ARG A 99 -12.80 0.19 -9.76
CA ARG A 99 -11.80 0.63 -10.72
C ARG A 99 -11.30 2.02 -10.31
N HIS A 100 -10.10 2.07 -9.76
CA HIS A 100 -9.45 3.28 -9.28
C HIS A 100 -8.50 3.84 -10.34
N PRO A 101 -8.65 5.10 -10.80
CA PRO A 101 -7.69 5.70 -11.73
C PRO A 101 -6.38 5.99 -11.00
N LEU A 102 -5.29 5.40 -11.50
CA LEU A 102 -3.96 5.56 -10.92
C LEU A 102 -3.41 6.97 -11.16
N LYS A 103 -2.97 7.60 -10.08
CA LYS A 103 -2.24 8.86 -10.14
C LYS A 103 -0.76 8.58 -10.39
N LYS A 104 -0.07 9.58 -10.94
CA LYS A 104 1.39 9.57 -11.16
C LYS A 104 2.18 8.98 -9.98
N ARG A 105 1.87 9.38 -8.75
CA ARG A 105 2.55 8.90 -7.55
C ARG A 105 2.33 7.40 -7.33
N GLU A 106 1.11 6.93 -7.52
CA GLU A 106 0.74 5.53 -7.34
C GLU A 106 1.42 4.61 -8.38
N ILE A 107 1.54 5.09 -9.63
CA ILE A 107 2.30 4.40 -10.69
C ILE A 107 3.78 4.30 -10.30
N ILE A 108 4.39 5.41 -9.84
CA ILE A 108 5.78 5.42 -9.39
C ILE A 108 5.96 4.46 -8.21
N ASP A 109 5.08 4.51 -7.21
CA ASP A 109 5.16 3.65 -6.03
C ASP A 109 4.99 2.16 -6.40
N SER A 110 4.10 1.86 -7.34
CA SER A 110 3.93 0.49 -7.86
C SER A 110 5.18 0.00 -8.59
N ILE A 111 5.76 0.80 -9.47
CA ILE A 111 7.02 0.48 -10.16
C ILE A 111 8.15 0.27 -9.15
N LEU A 112 8.28 1.16 -8.18
CA LEU A 112 9.31 1.07 -7.15
C LEU A 112 9.19 -0.21 -6.32
N ARG A 113 7.98 -0.66 -6.00
CA ARG A 113 7.77 -1.92 -5.28
C ARG A 113 8.28 -3.15 -6.03
N HIS A 114 8.34 -3.11 -7.35
CA HIS A 114 8.87 -4.20 -8.18
C HIS A 114 10.40 -4.17 -8.30
N VAL A 115 11.01 -3.02 -8.07
CA VAL A 115 12.46 -2.80 -8.27
C VAL A 115 13.24 -2.81 -6.98
N LEU A 116 12.63 -2.30 -5.92
CA LEU A 116 13.27 -2.21 -4.61
C LEU A 116 13.20 -3.55 -3.89
N SER A 117 14.26 -3.88 -3.18
CA SER A 117 14.22 -4.96 -2.19
C SER A 117 13.36 -4.50 -1.02
N ILE A 118 12.16 -5.06 -0.90
CA ILE A 118 11.22 -4.70 0.16
C ILE A 118 11.59 -5.46 1.44
N PHE A 119 11.75 -4.72 2.52
CA PHE A 119 11.88 -5.29 3.86
C PHE A 119 10.50 -5.27 4.55
N PRO A 120 9.86 -6.43 4.75
CA PRO A 120 8.56 -6.53 5.40
C PRO A 120 8.68 -6.59 6.92
N ALA A 121 7.61 -6.26 7.62
CA ALA A 121 7.51 -6.46 9.07
C ALA A 121 7.52 -7.97 9.41
N PRO A 122 8.44 -8.46 10.25
CA PRO A 122 8.52 -9.88 10.60
C PRO A 122 7.35 -10.35 11.46
N GLU A 123 6.78 -9.48 12.29
CA GLU A 123 5.65 -9.77 13.17
C GLU A 123 4.72 -8.55 13.26
N ARG A 124 3.51 -8.76 13.75
CA ARG A 124 2.61 -7.65 14.10
C ARG A 124 3.06 -6.99 15.39
N ALA A 125 3.62 -5.79 15.31
CA ALA A 125 4.16 -5.06 16.45
C ALA A 125 4.20 -3.55 16.19
N LYS A 126 4.63 -2.80 17.20
CA LYS A 126 4.99 -1.40 17.06
C LYS A 126 6.47 -1.30 16.66
N TYR A 127 6.77 -0.47 15.64
CA TYR A 127 8.12 -0.35 15.10
C TYR A 127 8.66 1.07 15.21
N PHE A 128 9.95 1.16 15.55
CA PHE A 128 10.70 2.40 15.58
C PHE A 128 11.99 2.22 14.79
N PHE A 129 12.45 3.25 14.08
CA PHE A 129 13.82 3.21 13.58
C PHE A 129 14.80 3.17 14.73
N CYS A 130 15.92 2.46 14.59
CA CYS A 130 17.02 2.61 15.55
C CYS A 130 17.52 4.06 15.51
N LEU A 131 18.05 4.55 16.63
CA LEU A 131 18.41 5.98 16.79
C LEU A 131 19.40 6.48 15.73
N ASP A 132 20.35 5.63 15.32
CA ASP A 132 21.35 5.99 14.31
C ASP A 132 20.72 6.20 12.94
N ILE A 133 19.86 5.28 12.50
CA ILE A 133 19.13 5.39 11.23
C ILE A 133 18.16 6.56 11.25
N GLN A 134 17.39 6.72 12.32
CA GLN A 134 16.46 7.83 12.46
C GLN A 134 17.15 9.18 12.36
N SER A 135 18.25 9.36 13.09
CA SER A 135 19.05 10.60 13.06
C SER A 135 19.60 10.90 11.66
N LYS A 136 20.03 9.87 10.91
CA LYS A 136 20.51 10.03 9.54
C LYS A 136 19.37 10.41 8.59
N ILE A 137 18.20 9.77 8.72
CA ILE A 137 17.01 10.10 7.92
C ILE A 137 16.56 11.53 8.16
N GLU A 138 16.50 11.96 9.41
CA GLU A 138 16.08 13.32 9.77
C GLU A 138 17.07 14.39 9.28
N LYS A 139 18.36 14.10 9.36
CA LYS A 139 19.40 15.08 9.01
C LYS A 139 19.70 15.17 7.52
N TYR A 140 19.71 14.05 6.82
CA TYR A 140 20.19 13.94 5.44
C TYR A 140 19.11 13.44 4.45
N GLY A 141 17.95 13.03 4.95
CA GLY A 141 16.90 12.37 4.18
C GLY A 141 17.15 10.86 3.99
N GLN A 142 16.08 10.11 3.79
CA GLN A 142 16.14 8.65 3.71
C GLN A 142 17.09 8.13 2.62
N ARG A 143 17.15 8.79 1.46
CA ARG A 143 17.99 8.38 0.32
C ARG A 143 19.50 8.59 0.53
N ALA A 144 19.90 9.22 1.63
CA ALA A 144 21.30 9.34 2.01
C ALA A 144 21.75 8.23 2.97
N VAL A 145 20.86 7.36 3.40
CA VAL A 145 21.14 6.29 4.36
C VAL A 145 21.47 5.01 3.63
N SER A 146 22.76 4.62 3.67
CA SER A 146 23.23 3.31 3.19
C SER A 146 23.11 2.28 4.31
N ILE A 147 22.68 1.08 3.94
CA ILE A 147 22.53 -0.07 4.83
C ILE A 147 23.14 -1.33 4.22
N LYS A 148 23.56 -2.25 5.06
CA LYS A 148 24.16 -3.53 4.70
C LYS A 148 23.69 -4.63 5.64
N PRO A 149 23.85 -5.92 5.27
CA PRO A 149 23.54 -7.04 6.15
C PRO A 149 24.23 -6.88 7.52
N GLY A 150 23.46 -7.09 8.59
CA GLY A 150 23.91 -6.95 9.98
C GLY A 150 23.69 -5.56 10.58
N ASP A 151 23.31 -4.56 9.82
CA ASP A 151 22.95 -3.26 10.39
C ASP A 151 21.62 -3.35 11.15
N GLU A 152 21.56 -2.79 12.36
CA GLU A 152 20.32 -2.65 13.10
C GLU A 152 19.47 -1.57 12.46
N LEU A 153 18.26 -1.95 12.02
CA LEU A 153 17.33 -1.02 11.36
C LEU A 153 16.26 -0.51 12.29
N PHE A 154 15.64 -1.41 13.03
CA PHE A 154 14.44 -1.12 13.80
C PHE A 154 14.54 -1.68 15.20
N THR A 155 13.79 -1.06 16.10
CA THR A 155 13.38 -1.64 17.38
C THR A 155 11.93 -2.05 17.26
N MET A 156 11.65 -3.33 17.35
CA MET A 156 10.31 -3.91 17.42
C MET A 156 9.85 -3.98 18.87
N SER A 157 8.73 -3.31 19.19
CA SER A 157 8.15 -3.31 20.54
C SER A 157 6.88 -4.16 20.55
N LEU A 158 6.95 -5.30 21.24
CA LEU A 158 5.85 -6.25 21.40
C LEU A 158 5.71 -6.66 22.87
N MET A 159 4.51 -6.50 23.44
CA MET A 159 4.20 -6.88 24.84
C MET A 159 5.22 -6.34 25.86
N LYS A 160 5.60 -5.06 25.73
CA LYS A 160 6.58 -4.37 26.59
C LYS A 160 8.01 -4.94 26.52
N ARG A 161 8.33 -5.63 25.45
CA ARG A 161 9.68 -6.09 25.12
C ARG A 161 10.13 -5.42 23.84
N ASP A 162 11.32 -4.88 23.86
CA ASP A 162 11.96 -4.25 22.73
C ASP A 162 13.02 -5.21 22.18
N THR A 163 12.90 -5.51 20.88
CA THR A 163 13.79 -6.45 20.19
C THR A 163 14.41 -5.74 18.99
N PRO A 164 15.73 -5.73 18.83
CA PRO A 164 16.39 -5.17 17.66
C PRO A 164 16.11 -6.04 16.43
N ILE A 165 15.87 -5.39 15.29
CA ILE A 165 15.68 -6.02 13.99
C ILE A 165 16.81 -5.61 13.09
N TYR A 166 17.51 -6.60 12.56
CA TYR A 166 18.68 -6.43 11.70
C TYR A 166 18.32 -6.61 10.23
N TYR A 167 19.03 -5.89 9.38
CA TYR A 167 18.90 -6.03 7.94
C TYR A 167 19.65 -7.28 7.47
N GLU A 168 18.99 -8.09 6.63
CA GLU A 168 19.57 -9.32 6.08
C GLU A 168 19.65 -9.31 4.54
N GLY A 169 19.13 -8.23 3.91
CA GLY A 169 19.06 -8.11 2.45
C GLY A 169 20.37 -7.63 1.80
N GLU A 170 20.34 -7.39 0.50
CA GLU A 170 21.48 -6.87 -0.24
C GLU A 170 21.86 -5.44 0.19
N PRO A 171 23.16 -5.09 0.20
CA PRO A 171 23.59 -3.73 0.52
C PRO A 171 22.98 -2.70 -0.42
N GLY A 172 22.51 -1.59 0.12
CA GLY A 172 21.89 -0.55 -0.69
C GLY A 172 21.57 0.71 0.10
N ILE A 173 20.75 1.57 -0.47
CA ILE A 173 20.24 2.77 0.20
C ILE A 173 18.75 2.64 0.51
N ILE A 174 18.30 3.25 1.57
CA ILE A 174 16.87 3.35 1.89
C ILE A 174 16.23 4.32 0.90
N HIS A 175 15.58 3.79 -0.13
CA HIS A 175 14.92 4.60 -1.16
C HIS A 175 13.53 5.08 -0.72
N SER A 176 12.75 4.19 -0.10
CA SER A 176 11.38 4.45 0.32
C SER A 176 11.14 3.98 1.75
N VAL A 177 10.30 4.73 2.48
CA VAL A 177 9.81 4.36 3.82
C VAL A 177 8.29 4.37 3.75
N TYR A 178 7.65 3.29 4.20
CA TYR A 178 6.21 3.04 4.06
C TYR A 178 5.44 3.14 5.37
N PHE A 179 6.11 3.50 6.47
CA PHE A 179 5.51 3.61 7.79
C PHE A 179 6.06 4.84 8.53
N SER A 180 5.42 5.23 9.62
CA SER A 180 5.92 6.23 10.56
C SER A 180 6.45 5.57 11.83
N SER A 181 7.55 6.08 12.37
CA SER A 181 8.13 5.57 13.61
C SER A 181 7.10 5.59 14.74
N GLY A 182 6.85 4.44 15.36
CA GLY A 182 5.83 4.23 16.39
C GLY A 182 4.50 3.66 15.89
N ASP A 183 4.35 3.41 14.60
CA ASP A 183 3.14 2.77 14.05
C ASP A 183 3.03 1.30 14.45
N ASN A 184 1.80 0.82 14.63
CA ASN A 184 1.49 -0.60 14.69
C ASN A 184 1.41 -1.15 13.26
N ILE A 185 2.26 -2.12 12.94
CA ILE A 185 2.39 -2.68 11.60
C ILE A 185 2.05 -4.15 11.64
N ASP A 186 1.21 -4.60 10.71
CA ASP A 186 0.86 -6.00 10.58
C ASP A 186 2.00 -6.79 9.91
N GLN A 187 2.15 -8.06 10.28
CA GLN A 187 3.13 -8.97 9.69
C GLN A 187 3.04 -8.97 8.16
N GLY A 188 4.19 -8.96 7.49
CA GLY A 188 4.29 -8.97 6.04
C GLY A 188 4.08 -7.60 5.36
N THR A 189 3.69 -6.57 6.11
CA THR A 189 3.55 -5.22 5.57
C THR A 189 4.91 -4.64 5.21
N ALA A 190 5.04 -4.03 4.04
CA ALA A 190 6.27 -3.35 3.61
C ALA A 190 6.63 -2.22 4.58
N MET A 191 7.86 -2.19 5.06
CA MET A 191 8.39 -1.16 5.95
C MET A 191 9.32 -0.20 5.22
N ILE A 192 10.33 -0.72 4.53
CA ILE A 192 11.24 0.05 3.71
C ILE A 192 11.48 -0.62 2.36
N GLY A 193 11.82 0.19 1.37
CA GLY A 193 12.33 -0.26 0.07
C GLY A 193 13.79 0.13 -0.09
N VAL A 194 14.65 -0.86 -0.26
CA VAL A 194 16.10 -0.70 -0.40
C VAL A 194 16.49 -0.80 -1.87
N CYS A 195 17.26 0.15 -2.33
CA CYS A 195 17.80 0.19 -3.69
C CYS A 195 19.29 -0.14 -3.69
N PRO A 196 19.74 -1.18 -4.39
CA PRO A 196 21.17 -1.37 -4.67
C PRO A 196 21.76 -0.14 -5.37
N GLN A 197 23.01 0.21 -5.05
CA GLN A 197 23.62 1.45 -5.55
C GLN A 197 23.76 1.49 -7.07
N ASP A 198 23.99 0.35 -7.70
CA ASP A 198 24.11 0.18 -9.15
C ASP A 198 22.80 0.45 -9.91
N LYS A 199 21.64 0.28 -9.25
CA LYS A 199 20.30 0.49 -9.83
C LYS A 199 19.74 1.91 -9.65
N LEU A 200 20.41 2.77 -8.90
CA LEU A 200 19.91 4.12 -8.60
C LEU A 200 19.68 4.98 -9.84
N SER A 201 20.65 4.99 -10.75
CA SER A 201 20.57 5.81 -11.98
C SER A 201 19.42 5.36 -12.89
N MET A 202 19.16 4.07 -12.92
CA MET A 202 18.05 3.48 -13.66
C MET A 202 16.69 3.88 -13.04
N ILE A 203 16.55 3.74 -11.73
CA ILE A 203 15.32 4.14 -11.01
C ILE A 203 15.01 5.62 -11.21
N GLN A 204 16.03 6.49 -11.17
CA GLN A 204 15.84 7.92 -11.42
C GLN A 204 15.30 8.20 -12.83
N LYS A 205 15.87 7.57 -13.86
CA LYS A 205 15.38 7.69 -15.24
C LYS A 205 13.92 7.24 -15.39
N ILE A 206 13.54 6.16 -14.71
CA ILE A 206 12.15 5.66 -14.74
C ILE A 206 11.21 6.66 -14.09
N ILE A 207 11.57 7.19 -12.92
CA ILE A 207 10.76 8.19 -12.21
C ILE A 207 10.58 9.45 -13.07
N GLU A 208 11.65 9.93 -13.71
CA GLU A 208 11.60 11.10 -14.60
C GLU A 208 10.68 10.85 -15.80
N ARG A 209 10.75 9.66 -16.38
CA ARG A 209 9.90 9.27 -17.50
C ARG A 209 8.42 9.19 -17.10
N VAL A 210 8.09 8.57 -15.97
CA VAL A 210 6.72 8.55 -15.45
C VAL A 210 6.24 9.96 -15.16
N LYS A 211 7.08 10.82 -14.59
CA LYS A 211 6.75 12.22 -14.35
C LYS A 211 6.49 13.02 -15.63
N ALA A 212 7.11 12.66 -16.74
CA ALA A 212 6.92 13.32 -18.02
C ALA A 212 5.66 12.82 -18.76
N GLU A 213 5.31 11.54 -18.62
CA GLU A 213 4.23 10.89 -19.36
C GLU A 213 2.86 10.98 -18.67
N TRP A 214 2.82 11.00 -17.35
CA TRP A 214 1.57 11.10 -16.57
C TRP A 214 1.45 12.48 -15.91
N ASN A 215 0.29 13.15 -16.10
CA ASN A 215 -0.02 14.45 -15.47
C ASN A 215 -0.54 14.32 -14.04
#